data_0fc056acb4503aa0d6d0940e03803b85
#
_entry.id   0fc056acb4503aa0d6d0940e03803b85
#
_cell.length_a   1.000
_cell.length_b   1.000
_cell.length_c   1.000
_cell.angle_alpha   90.00
_cell.angle_beta   90.00
_cell.angle_gamma   90.00
#
_symmetry.space_group_name_H-M   'P 1'
#
loop_
_entity.id
_entity.type
_entity.pdbx_description
1 polymer ?
#
loop_
_entity_poly.entity_id
_entity_poly.type
_entity_poly.pdbx_seq_one_letter_code
_entity_poly.pdbx_strand_id
1 'polypeptide(L)'
;MTTQKISLKDIDPIRLFGEKDSNLKILRERYNAKIVARGTDIIITGEKNEVNSLKEELYLLIKEVKGGKSIDKDELIRIIEGISTYKAIITPKGPIKPRSPGQEEYLKALDEFDIVVSIGPAGTGKTFLAVCKAVSLLTSKQIRRIILTRPAVETGERLGFLPGDFKEKVDPYLRPLYDALYEIMPKSKVNEL
;
A
#
# COMPACT_ATOMS: atom_id res chain seq x y z
N MET A 1 -17.08 -23.17 -10.49
CA MET A 1 -16.11 -22.52 -11.41
C MET A 1 -16.62 -21.14 -11.77
N THR A 2 -15.75 -20.17 -11.78
CA THR A 2 -16.06 -18.76 -12.11
C THR A 2 -15.23 -18.36 -13.32
N THR A 3 -15.83 -17.59 -14.24
CA THR A 3 -15.11 -17.01 -15.39
C THR A 3 -15.11 -15.49 -15.25
N GLN A 4 -13.96 -14.87 -15.42
CA GLN A 4 -13.76 -13.41 -15.41
C GLN A 4 -13.10 -13.01 -16.72
N LYS A 5 -13.49 -11.84 -17.23
CA LYS A 5 -12.91 -11.23 -18.43
C LYS A 5 -12.27 -9.90 -18.04
N ILE A 6 -11.03 -9.68 -18.44
CA ILE A 6 -10.25 -8.46 -18.20
C ILE A 6 -9.88 -7.87 -19.55
N SER A 7 -10.18 -6.61 -19.78
CA SER A 7 -9.82 -5.93 -21.01
C SER A 7 -8.40 -5.35 -20.93
N LEU A 8 -7.62 -5.57 -21.97
CA LEU A 8 -6.30 -5.02 -22.20
C LEU A 8 -6.31 -3.85 -23.19
N LYS A 9 -7.45 -3.16 -23.30
CA LYS A 9 -7.53 -2.00 -24.17
C LYS A 9 -6.44 -0.99 -23.82
N ASP A 10 -5.73 -0.50 -24.82
CA ASP A 10 -4.62 0.44 -24.70
C ASP A 10 -3.37 -0.11 -23.97
N ILE A 11 -3.23 -1.42 -23.92
CA ILE A 11 -2.06 -2.10 -23.33
C ILE A 11 -1.35 -2.90 -24.44
N ASP A 12 -0.03 -2.72 -24.53
CA ASP A 12 0.81 -3.56 -25.36
C ASP A 12 0.96 -4.94 -24.68
N PRO A 13 0.45 -6.03 -25.32
CA PRO A 13 0.54 -7.37 -24.76
C PRO A 13 1.98 -7.84 -24.52
N ILE A 14 2.94 -7.40 -25.33
CA ILE A 14 4.35 -7.78 -25.17
C ILE A 14 4.92 -7.21 -23.89
N ARG A 15 4.56 -5.97 -23.52
CA ARG A 15 4.99 -5.36 -22.26
C ARG A 15 4.41 -6.06 -21.03
N LEU A 16 3.22 -6.66 -21.15
CA LEU A 16 2.54 -7.35 -20.05
C LEU A 16 2.99 -8.82 -19.95
N PHE A 17 2.94 -9.53 -21.08
CA PHE A 17 3.17 -10.98 -21.10
C PHE A 17 4.62 -11.38 -21.36
N GLY A 18 5.47 -10.42 -21.69
CA GLY A 18 6.85 -10.66 -22.05
C GLY A 18 7.00 -11.31 -23.44
N GLU A 19 8.23 -11.46 -23.87
CA GLU A 19 8.53 -12.16 -25.14
C GLU A 19 8.07 -13.61 -25.07
N LYS A 20 7.40 -14.07 -26.12
CA LYS A 20 6.87 -15.44 -26.25
C LYS A 20 5.96 -15.86 -25.09
N ASP A 21 5.22 -14.91 -24.52
CA ASP A 21 4.30 -15.13 -23.39
C ASP A 21 5.00 -15.71 -22.14
N SER A 22 6.24 -15.33 -21.89
CA SER A 22 7.04 -15.83 -20.77
C SER A 22 6.37 -15.59 -19.41
N ASN A 23 5.81 -14.40 -19.20
CA ASN A 23 5.10 -14.04 -17.99
C ASN A 23 3.76 -14.78 -17.85
N LEU A 24 3.06 -14.95 -18.98
CA LEU A 24 1.80 -15.70 -18.98
C LEU A 24 2.00 -17.18 -18.60
N LYS A 25 3.14 -17.79 -18.97
CA LYS A 25 3.51 -19.14 -18.56
C LYS A 25 3.70 -19.23 -17.03
N ILE A 26 4.41 -18.29 -16.43
CA ILE A 26 4.62 -18.24 -14.97
C ILE A 26 3.28 -18.10 -14.25
N LEU A 27 2.38 -17.23 -14.70
CA LEU A 27 1.05 -17.08 -14.13
C LEU A 27 0.24 -18.37 -14.23
N ARG A 28 0.32 -19.10 -15.34
CA ARG A 28 -0.37 -20.39 -15.54
C ARG A 28 0.16 -21.49 -14.63
N GLU A 29 1.46 -21.49 -14.33
CA GLU A 29 2.10 -22.47 -13.43
C GLU A 29 1.75 -22.19 -11.96
N ARG A 30 1.59 -20.91 -11.61
CA ARG A 30 1.33 -20.49 -10.23
C ARG A 30 -0.13 -20.65 -9.79
N TYR A 31 -1.07 -20.39 -10.70
CA TYR A 31 -2.50 -20.43 -10.41
C TYR A 31 -3.17 -21.66 -10.98
N ASN A 32 -3.98 -22.31 -10.16
CA ASN A 32 -4.85 -23.41 -10.62
C ASN A 32 -6.08 -22.84 -11.36
N ALA A 33 -5.81 -21.99 -12.35
CA ALA A 33 -6.80 -21.34 -13.19
C ALA A 33 -6.38 -21.38 -14.67
N LYS A 34 -7.35 -21.56 -15.55
CA LYS A 34 -7.14 -21.50 -16.99
C LYS A 34 -7.08 -20.03 -17.41
N ILE A 35 -5.95 -19.62 -17.99
CA ILE A 35 -5.72 -18.26 -18.50
C ILE A 35 -5.64 -18.30 -20.02
N VAL A 36 -6.50 -17.56 -20.69
CA VAL A 36 -6.52 -17.47 -22.16
C VAL A 36 -6.49 -16.00 -22.57
N ALA A 37 -5.43 -15.59 -23.27
CA ALA A 37 -5.37 -14.28 -23.91
C ALA A 37 -5.95 -14.40 -25.34
N ARG A 38 -6.90 -13.52 -25.68
CA ARG A 38 -7.52 -13.43 -27.02
C ARG A 38 -7.68 -11.97 -27.40
N GLY A 39 -6.94 -11.54 -28.41
CA GLY A 39 -6.97 -10.13 -28.84
C GLY A 39 -6.64 -9.19 -27.70
N THR A 40 -7.58 -8.32 -27.38
CA THR A 40 -7.45 -7.33 -26.27
C THR A 40 -8.06 -7.81 -24.95
N ASP A 41 -8.29 -9.10 -24.77
CA ASP A 41 -8.94 -9.63 -23.58
C ASP A 41 -8.17 -10.80 -22.96
N ILE A 42 -8.16 -10.85 -21.64
CA ILE A 42 -7.75 -12.02 -20.86
C ILE A 42 -9.02 -12.65 -20.28
N ILE A 43 -9.15 -13.95 -20.47
CA ILE A 43 -10.24 -14.76 -19.90
C ILE A 43 -9.61 -15.68 -18.85
N ILE A 44 -10.09 -15.60 -17.61
CA ILE A 44 -9.65 -16.42 -16.48
C ILE A 44 -10.81 -17.33 -16.08
N THR A 45 -10.57 -18.63 -15.96
CA THR A 45 -11.60 -19.60 -15.54
C THR A 45 -11.00 -20.54 -14.50
N GLY A 46 -11.67 -20.67 -13.35
CA GLY A 46 -11.19 -21.52 -12.26
C GLY A 46 -12.08 -21.46 -11.02
N GLU A 47 -11.55 -21.84 -9.88
CA GLU A 47 -12.20 -21.63 -8.58
C GLU A 47 -12.24 -20.13 -8.23
N LYS A 48 -13.28 -19.72 -7.49
CA LYS A 48 -13.56 -18.31 -7.20
C LYS A 48 -12.37 -17.59 -6.53
N ASN A 49 -11.71 -18.24 -5.58
CA ASN A 49 -10.58 -17.66 -4.86
C ASN A 49 -9.37 -17.47 -5.79
N GLU A 50 -9.02 -18.50 -6.58
CA GLU A 50 -7.93 -18.48 -7.55
C GLU A 50 -8.15 -17.38 -8.61
N VAL A 51 -9.36 -17.31 -9.14
CA VAL A 51 -9.74 -16.30 -10.14
C VAL A 51 -9.66 -14.89 -9.56
N ASN A 52 -10.08 -14.67 -8.31
CA ASN A 52 -10.00 -13.35 -7.68
C ASN A 52 -8.55 -12.94 -7.41
N SER A 53 -7.72 -13.83 -6.85
CA SER A 53 -6.31 -13.54 -6.58
C SER A 53 -5.56 -13.21 -7.87
N LEU A 54 -5.72 -14.04 -8.90
CA LEU A 54 -5.10 -13.80 -10.20
C LEU A 54 -5.59 -12.50 -10.86
N LYS A 55 -6.86 -12.16 -10.70
CA LYS A 55 -7.45 -10.91 -11.19
C LYS A 55 -6.79 -9.69 -10.53
N GLU A 56 -6.62 -9.71 -9.23
CA GLU A 56 -5.96 -8.62 -8.48
C GLU A 56 -4.51 -8.44 -8.95
N GLU A 57 -3.76 -9.53 -9.12
CA GLU A 57 -2.39 -9.46 -9.64
C GLU A 57 -2.33 -8.93 -11.08
N LEU A 58 -3.21 -9.39 -11.94
CA LEU A 58 -3.29 -8.86 -13.32
C LEU A 58 -3.59 -7.37 -13.34
N TYR A 59 -4.44 -6.86 -12.44
CA TYR A 59 -4.67 -5.41 -12.36
C TYR A 59 -3.44 -4.64 -11.91
N LEU A 60 -2.63 -5.19 -10.99
CA LEU A 60 -1.35 -4.59 -10.60
C LEU A 60 -0.38 -4.53 -11.76
N LEU A 61 -0.21 -5.65 -12.49
CA LEU A 61 0.64 -5.71 -13.68
C LEU A 61 0.18 -4.74 -14.78
N ILE A 62 -1.12 -4.67 -15.04
CA ILE A 62 -1.73 -3.74 -15.98
C ILE A 62 -1.44 -2.28 -15.59
N LYS A 63 -1.53 -1.96 -14.30
CA LYS A 63 -1.23 -0.62 -13.79
C LYS A 63 0.22 -0.23 -14.05
N GLU A 64 1.17 -1.13 -13.80
CA GLU A 64 2.60 -0.90 -14.06
C GLU A 64 2.87 -0.67 -15.56
N VAL A 65 2.25 -1.47 -16.44
CA VAL A 65 2.38 -1.30 -17.90
C VAL A 65 1.78 0.01 -18.40
N LYS A 66 0.61 0.42 -17.85
CA LYS A 66 0.01 1.73 -18.15
C LYS A 66 0.88 2.89 -17.69
N GLY A 67 1.65 2.70 -16.62
CA GLY A 67 2.68 3.63 -16.16
C GLY A 67 3.93 3.70 -17.04
N GLY A 68 3.95 2.98 -18.18
CA GLY A 68 5.04 3.00 -19.15
C GLY A 68 6.13 1.94 -18.92
N LYS A 69 5.97 1.06 -17.92
CA LYS A 69 6.92 -0.01 -17.66
C LYS A 69 6.70 -1.21 -18.58
N SER A 70 7.75 -2.01 -18.78
CA SER A 70 7.68 -3.36 -19.33
C SER A 70 7.93 -4.35 -18.22
N ILE A 71 7.11 -5.39 -18.11
CA ILE A 71 7.22 -6.42 -17.08
C ILE A 71 8.13 -7.53 -17.58
N ASP A 72 9.35 -7.59 -17.07
CA ASP A 72 10.22 -8.74 -17.25
C ASP A 72 9.91 -9.85 -16.22
N LYS A 73 10.61 -10.97 -16.31
CA LYS A 73 10.39 -12.11 -15.41
C LYS A 73 10.66 -11.77 -13.95
N ASP A 74 11.70 -11.01 -13.67
CA ASP A 74 12.10 -10.67 -12.30
C ASP A 74 11.12 -9.66 -11.69
N GLU A 75 10.66 -8.69 -12.47
CA GLU A 75 9.62 -7.75 -12.09
C GLU A 75 8.27 -8.47 -11.83
N LEU A 76 7.92 -9.45 -12.68
CA LEU A 76 6.72 -10.27 -12.47
C LEU A 76 6.80 -11.01 -11.13
N ILE A 77 7.89 -11.75 -10.88
CA ILE A 77 8.08 -12.51 -9.65
C ILE A 77 8.03 -11.56 -8.45
N ARG A 78 8.68 -10.41 -8.53
CA ARG A 78 8.67 -9.39 -7.49
C ARG A 78 7.25 -8.91 -7.16
N ILE A 79 6.44 -8.62 -8.17
CA ILE A 79 5.05 -8.17 -7.99
C ILE A 79 4.19 -9.28 -7.37
N ILE A 80 4.31 -10.50 -7.88
CA ILE A 80 3.56 -11.67 -7.41
C ILE A 80 3.93 -12.05 -5.97
N GLU A 81 5.20 -11.95 -5.61
CA GLU A 81 5.68 -12.26 -4.26
C GLU A 81 5.54 -11.08 -3.28
N GLY A 82 5.07 -9.93 -3.76
CA GLY A 82 4.94 -8.72 -2.95
C GLY A 82 6.29 -8.18 -2.46
N ILE A 83 7.38 -8.49 -3.18
CA ILE A 83 8.73 -8.05 -2.81
C ILE A 83 8.88 -6.57 -3.16
N SER A 84 8.97 -5.73 -2.14
CA SER A 84 9.15 -4.30 -2.29
C SER A 84 10.59 -3.94 -2.67
N THR A 85 10.76 -3.04 -3.63
CA THR A 85 12.05 -2.38 -3.94
C THR A 85 12.28 -1.12 -3.10
N TYR A 86 11.26 -0.68 -2.38
CA TYR A 86 11.37 0.50 -1.54
C TYR A 86 12.40 0.27 -0.42
N LYS A 87 13.31 1.22 -0.25
CA LYS A 87 14.26 1.19 0.86
C LYS A 87 13.47 1.25 2.17
N ALA A 88 13.88 0.44 3.15
CA ALA A 88 13.24 0.47 4.46
C ALA A 88 13.28 1.87 5.06
N ILE A 89 12.18 2.29 5.67
CA ILE A 89 12.14 3.47 6.53
C ILE A 89 12.91 3.13 7.80
N ILE A 90 13.95 3.88 8.10
CA ILE A 90 14.72 3.67 9.32
C ILE A 90 14.03 4.39 10.48
N THR A 91 13.65 3.64 11.49
CA THR A 91 13.05 4.16 12.73
C THR A 91 13.92 3.79 13.92
N PRO A 92 13.77 4.46 15.08
CA PRO A 92 14.53 4.13 16.29
C PRO A 92 14.40 2.69 16.78
N LYS A 93 13.31 2.01 16.47
CA LYS A 93 13.11 0.58 16.82
C LYS A 93 13.43 -0.39 15.68
N GLY A 94 13.88 0.11 14.54
CA GLY A 94 14.31 -0.73 13.42
C GLY A 94 13.73 -0.34 12.08
N PRO A 95 14.09 -1.07 11.02
CA PRO A 95 13.65 -0.78 9.67
C PRO A 95 12.21 -1.25 9.44
N ILE A 96 11.40 -0.39 8.83
CA ILE A 96 10.04 -0.69 8.39
C ILE A 96 10.01 -0.78 6.86
N LYS A 97 9.52 -1.90 6.34
CA LYS A 97 9.33 -2.12 4.90
C LYS A 97 7.86 -2.16 4.55
N PRO A 98 7.47 -1.67 3.36
CA PRO A 98 6.11 -1.87 2.87
C PRO A 98 5.83 -3.37 2.67
N ARG A 99 4.61 -3.78 2.98
CA ARG A 99 4.13 -5.17 2.90
C ARG A 99 3.21 -5.41 1.70
N SER A 100 2.91 -4.35 0.94
CA SER A 100 2.06 -4.43 -0.25
C SER A 100 2.46 -3.37 -1.27
N PRO A 101 2.12 -3.58 -2.57
CA PRO A 101 2.37 -2.59 -3.61
C PRO A 101 1.76 -1.21 -3.32
N GLY A 102 0.53 -1.17 -2.76
CA GLY A 102 -0.11 0.09 -2.39
C GLY A 102 0.61 0.83 -1.26
N GLN A 103 1.20 0.11 -0.29
CA GLN A 103 2.06 0.71 0.73
C GLN A 103 3.36 1.24 0.14
N GLU A 104 3.97 0.53 -0.81
CA GLU A 104 5.17 0.99 -1.52
C GLU A 104 4.88 2.26 -2.32
N GLU A 105 3.76 2.30 -3.07
CA GLU A 105 3.32 3.47 -3.82
C GLU A 105 3.11 4.68 -2.89
N TYR A 106 2.44 4.46 -1.75
CA TYR A 106 2.23 5.50 -0.75
C TYR A 106 3.54 6.07 -0.21
N LEU A 107 4.52 5.21 0.10
CA LEU A 107 5.82 5.65 0.60
C LEU A 107 6.63 6.40 -0.47
N LYS A 108 6.58 5.97 -1.72
CA LYS A 108 7.18 6.71 -2.85
C LYS A 108 6.55 8.09 -3.01
N ALA A 109 5.23 8.17 -2.90
CA ALA A 109 4.52 9.45 -2.95
C ALA A 109 4.96 10.39 -1.80
N LEU A 110 5.14 9.86 -0.57
CA LEU A 110 5.66 10.63 0.57
C LEU A 110 7.13 11.08 0.41
N ASP A 111 7.89 10.45 -0.50
CA ASP A 111 9.25 10.89 -0.85
C ASP A 111 9.27 11.98 -1.92
N GLU A 112 8.28 11.99 -2.80
CA GLU A 112 8.27 12.78 -4.03
C GLU A 112 7.44 14.08 -3.90
N PHE A 113 6.33 14.03 -3.15
CA PHE A 113 5.36 15.13 -3.10
C PHE A 113 5.29 15.80 -1.73
N ASP A 114 5.09 17.11 -1.73
CA ASP A 114 4.91 17.92 -0.51
C ASP A 114 3.56 17.64 0.19
N ILE A 115 2.52 17.28 -0.58
CA ILE A 115 1.18 16.97 -0.08
C ILE A 115 0.74 15.63 -0.64
N VAL A 116 0.42 14.69 0.25
CA VAL A 116 -0.05 13.35 -0.13
C VAL A 116 -1.39 13.07 0.56
N VAL A 117 -2.39 12.67 -0.24
CA VAL A 117 -3.70 12.23 0.24
C VAL A 117 -3.83 10.73 0.04
N SER A 118 -3.95 9.98 1.13
CA SER A 118 -4.09 8.52 1.10
C SER A 118 -5.52 8.10 1.41
N ILE A 119 -6.15 7.39 0.48
CA ILE A 119 -7.53 6.88 0.60
C ILE A 119 -7.49 5.35 0.56
N GLY A 120 -8.29 4.72 1.40
CA GLY A 120 -8.40 3.25 1.41
C GLY A 120 -9.02 2.71 2.70
N PRO A 121 -9.30 1.39 2.76
CA PRO A 121 -9.93 0.74 3.90
C PRO A 121 -9.16 0.91 5.21
N ALA A 122 -9.83 0.73 6.34
CA ALA A 122 -9.20 0.67 7.65
C ALA A 122 -8.20 -0.50 7.72
N GLY A 123 -7.18 -0.39 8.57
CA GLY A 123 -6.19 -1.46 8.79
C GLY A 123 -5.11 -1.60 7.71
N THR A 124 -5.12 -0.81 6.63
CA THR A 124 -4.11 -0.89 5.54
C THR A 124 -2.77 -0.23 5.86
N GLY A 125 -2.60 0.34 7.05
CA GLY A 125 -1.33 0.91 7.52
C GLY A 125 -1.09 2.37 7.11
N LYS A 126 -2.07 3.09 6.55
CA LYS A 126 -1.92 4.49 6.11
C LYS A 126 -1.33 5.41 7.17
N THR A 127 -1.98 5.49 8.32
CA THR A 127 -1.53 6.33 9.46
C THR A 127 -0.18 5.87 9.99
N PHE A 128 0.00 4.55 10.15
CA PHE A 128 1.23 3.97 10.65
C PHE A 128 2.44 4.34 9.77
N LEU A 129 2.33 4.14 8.46
CA LEU A 129 3.41 4.46 7.51
C LEU A 129 3.71 5.96 7.43
N ALA A 130 2.67 6.83 7.52
CA ALA A 130 2.87 8.28 7.60
C ALA A 130 3.68 8.65 8.85
N VAL A 131 3.33 8.09 10.01
CA VAL A 131 4.06 8.32 11.27
C VAL A 131 5.48 7.77 11.18
N CYS A 132 5.69 6.57 10.63
CA CYS A 132 7.03 6.01 10.40
C CYS A 132 7.90 6.94 9.56
N LYS A 133 7.35 7.47 8.46
CA LYS A 133 8.06 8.39 7.58
C LYS A 133 8.40 9.70 8.29
N ALA A 134 7.45 10.30 8.98
CA ALA A 134 7.63 11.53 9.74
C ALA A 134 8.72 11.37 10.82
N VAL A 135 8.70 10.28 11.58
CA VAL A 135 9.73 9.97 12.59
C VAL A 135 11.10 9.75 11.95
N SER A 136 11.17 9.06 10.82
CA SER A 136 12.43 8.90 10.08
C SER A 136 13.03 10.24 9.65
N LEU A 137 12.22 11.15 9.12
CA LEU A 137 12.63 12.49 8.74
C LEU A 137 13.07 13.34 9.96
N LEU A 138 12.38 13.20 11.10
CA LEU A 138 12.73 13.89 12.34
C LEU A 138 14.05 13.39 12.90
N THR A 139 14.24 12.08 12.97
CA THR A 139 15.45 11.45 13.52
C THR A 139 16.69 11.69 12.65
N SER A 140 16.50 11.77 11.33
CA SER A 140 17.54 12.15 10.37
C SER A 140 17.76 13.68 10.28
N LYS A 141 17.08 14.49 11.12
CA LYS A 141 17.16 15.96 11.17
C LYS A 141 16.80 16.66 9.88
N GLN A 142 16.01 16.03 9.00
CA GLN A 142 15.50 16.65 7.77
C GLN A 142 14.32 17.59 8.07
N ILE A 143 13.57 17.32 9.14
CA ILE A 143 12.52 18.21 9.66
C ILE A 143 12.79 18.52 11.14
N ARG A 144 12.24 19.64 11.61
CA ARG A 144 12.45 20.12 12.98
C ARG A 144 11.38 19.62 13.95
N ARG A 145 10.17 19.33 13.47
CA ARG A 145 9.02 18.90 14.29
C ARG A 145 8.00 18.17 13.44
N ILE A 146 7.18 17.35 14.10
CA ILE A 146 6.01 16.70 13.53
C ILE A 146 4.78 17.38 14.09
N ILE A 147 3.81 17.71 13.24
CA ILE A 147 2.50 18.23 13.65
C ILE A 147 1.48 17.16 13.33
N LEU A 148 0.81 16.66 14.36
CA LEU A 148 -0.25 15.67 14.24
C LEU A 148 -1.60 16.39 14.40
N THR A 149 -2.49 16.23 13.43
CA THR A 149 -3.83 16.79 13.47
C THR A 149 -4.87 15.71 13.18
N ARG A 150 -5.99 15.77 13.87
CA ARG A 150 -7.13 14.92 13.62
C ARG A 150 -8.41 15.66 13.95
N PRO A 151 -9.49 15.52 13.16
CA PRO A 151 -10.80 16.01 13.56
C PRO A 151 -11.22 15.38 14.91
N ALA A 152 -11.57 16.21 15.87
CA ALA A 152 -11.99 15.77 17.22
C ALA A 152 -13.51 15.58 17.32
N VAL A 153 -14.24 15.73 16.21
CA VAL A 153 -15.70 15.54 16.15
C VAL A 153 -16.02 14.54 15.05
N GLU A 154 -16.65 13.44 15.42
CA GLU A 154 -17.31 12.56 14.47
C GLU A 154 -18.67 13.18 14.07
N THR A 155 -19.09 12.94 12.83
CA THR A 155 -20.41 13.34 12.34
C THR A 155 -21.48 12.63 13.19
N GLY A 156 -22.06 13.34 14.17
CA GLY A 156 -23.13 12.82 15.03
C GLY A 156 -22.84 12.78 16.53
N GLU A 157 -21.59 12.85 16.96
CA GLU A 157 -21.23 12.91 18.38
C GLU A 157 -20.86 14.34 18.81
N ARG A 158 -21.51 14.82 19.89
CA ARG A 158 -21.16 16.09 20.52
C ARG A 158 -20.09 15.84 21.58
N LEU A 159 -18.94 16.50 21.48
CA LEU A 159 -17.87 16.51 22.49
C LEU A 159 -18.37 16.75 23.94
N GLY A 160 -19.60 17.25 24.11
CA GLY A 160 -20.21 17.48 25.38
C GLY A 160 -20.58 16.22 26.20
N PHE A 161 -20.56 15.03 25.58
CA PHE A 161 -20.88 13.77 26.26
C PHE A 161 -19.69 13.09 26.95
N LEU A 162 -18.46 13.48 26.64
CA LEU A 162 -17.29 12.93 27.32
C LEU A 162 -17.01 13.75 28.60
N PRO A 163 -16.83 13.10 29.76
CA PRO A 163 -16.41 13.79 30.99
C PRO A 163 -14.96 14.25 30.86
N GLY A 164 -14.60 15.36 31.54
CA GLY A 164 -13.22 15.85 31.54
C GLY A 164 -13.01 17.19 30.83
N ASP A 165 -11.80 17.69 30.89
CA ASP A 165 -11.39 18.90 30.18
C ASP A 165 -11.25 18.69 28.66
N PHE A 166 -10.97 19.74 27.91
CA PHE A 166 -10.85 19.67 26.45
C PHE A 166 -9.75 18.69 26.00
N LYS A 167 -8.64 18.61 26.75
CA LYS A 167 -7.52 17.72 26.46
C LYS A 167 -7.91 16.25 26.63
N GLU A 168 -8.59 15.93 27.73
CA GLU A 168 -9.10 14.57 28.00
C GLU A 168 -10.13 14.12 26.95
N LYS A 169 -10.95 15.05 26.45
CA LYS A 169 -11.95 14.76 25.40
C LYS A 169 -11.33 14.49 24.04
N VAL A 170 -10.15 15.07 23.74
CA VAL A 170 -9.46 14.93 22.46
C VAL A 170 -8.50 13.71 22.46
N ASP A 171 -8.01 13.29 23.62
CA ASP A 171 -7.02 12.21 23.77
C ASP A 171 -7.42 10.89 23.06
N PRO A 172 -8.66 10.39 23.13
CA PRO A 172 -9.08 9.19 22.42
C PRO A 172 -8.89 9.28 20.89
N TYR A 173 -9.05 10.45 20.32
CA TYR A 173 -8.89 10.67 18.88
C TYR A 173 -7.43 10.70 18.45
N LEU A 174 -6.52 11.08 19.34
CA LEU A 174 -5.07 11.07 19.08
C LEU A 174 -4.41 9.73 19.38
N ARG A 175 -5.07 8.85 20.12
CA ARG A 175 -4.53 7.56 20.56
C ARG A 175 -3.93 6.73 19.44
N PRO A 176 -4.56 6.55 18.25
CA PRO A 176 -3.95 5.80 17.16
C PRO A 176 -2.62 6.38 16.65
N LEU A 177 -2.41 7.68 16.81
CA LEU A 177 -1.17 8.35 16.44
C LEU A 177 -0.09 8.09 17.49
N TYR A 178 -0.43 8.16 18.78
CA TYR A 178 0.47 7.81 19.88
C TYR A 178 0.84 6.32 19.85
N ASP A 179 -0.12 5.44 19.59
CA ASP A 179 0.14 4.01 19.47
C ASP A 179 1.17 3.73 18.36
N ALA A 180 1.02 4.37 17.20
CA ALA A 180 1.99 4.26 16.13
C ALA A 180 3.39 4.80 16.53
N LEU A 181 3.45 5.93 17.25
CA LEU A 181 4.70 6.47 17.78
C LEU A 181 5.36 5.51 18.76
N TYR A 182 4.59 4.96 19.72
CA TYR A 182 5.11 4.00 20.70
C TYR A 182 5.57 2.69 20.07
N GLU A 183 5.01 2.31 18.94
CA GLU A 183 5.45 1.11 18.21
C GLU A 183 6.85 1.28 17.60
N ILE A 184 7.20 2.48 17.12
CA ILE A 184 8.43 2.76 16.38
C ILE A 184 9.49 3.55 17.15
N MET A 185 9.15 4.08 18.33
CA MET A 185 10.05 4.84 19.20
C MET A 185 10.00 4.33 20.65
N PRO A 186 11.11 4.43 21.41
CA PRO A 186 11.10 4.21 22.86
C PRO A 186 10.16 5.22 23.55
N LYS A 187 9.41 4.76 24.57
CA LYS A 187 8.46 5.60 25.31
C LYS A 187 9.10 6.87 25.90
N SER A 188 10.34 6.77 26.39
CA SER A 188 11.08 7.94 26.89
C SER A 188 11.22 9.04 25.84
N LYS A 189 11.54 8.66 24.59
CA LYS A 189 11.68 9.62 23.50
C LYS A 189 10.37 10.20 23.01
N VAL A 190 9.26 9.43 23.07
CA VAL A 190 7.94 9.95 22.70
C VAL A 190 7.46 11.00 23.71
N ASN A 191 7.77 10.83 24.98
CA ASN A 191 7.37 11.78 26.04
C ASN A 191 8.23 13.07 26.04
N GLU A 192 9.33 13.09 25.30
CA GLU A 192 10.20 14.28 25.12
C GLU A 192 9.78 15.11 23.89
N LEU A 193 8.89 14.60 23.04
CA LEU A 193 8.37 15.27 21.85
C LEU A 193 7.15 16.11 22.15
#